data_b22b76e3f5780a5758540adcc6b752e5
#
_entry.id   b22b76e3f5780a5758540adcc6b752e5
#
_cell.length_a   1.000
_cell.length_b   1.000
_cell.length_c   1.000
_cell.angle_alpha   90.00
_cell.angle_beta   90.00
_cell.angle_gamma   90.00
#
_symmetry.space_group_name_H-M   'P 1'
#
loop_
_entity.id
_entity.type
_entity.pdbx_description
1 polymer ?
#
loop_
_entity_poly.entity_id
_entity_poly.type
_entity_poly.pdbx_seq_one_letter_code
_entity_poly.pdbx_strand_id
1 'polypeptide(L)'
;MDVREFENIMKSDIEEVFTNILAEHNYLFPISARSRNGAEISDYLEDSFVEYLNNHPHIRIYNPKGAPKGATKNPYDFCFNYKCEEYNYDDLIWGDIKATKFSYADSNPDLGTPEKIIKFIMDGHFYLMFVFLEYDATEDNQTKFRPFDDGRYVHCQFLKDINHTVRINPKPQFQVNINEPEEYRTREEFLELFYVKYQESIDRIIEKL
;
A
#
# COMPACT_ATOMS: atom_id res chain seq x y z
N MET A 1 -11.59 -23.98 0.79
CA MET A 1 -10.56 -23.15 0.20
C MET A 1 -10.41 -21.93 1.11
N ASP A 2 -9.24 -21.71 1.67
CA ASP A 2 -9.01 -20.63 2.64
C ASP A 2 -8.60 -19.35 1.88
N VAL A 3 -9.49 -18.35 1.86
CA VAL A 3 -9.23 -17.06 1.20
C VAL A 3 -8.02 -16.37 1.84
N ARG A 4 -7.83 -16.53 3.14
CA ARG A 4 -6.69 -15.94 3.85
C ARG A 4 -5.35 -16.51 3.37
N GLU A 5 -5.30 -17.82 3.09
CA GLU A 5 -4.09 -18.45 2.54
C GLU A 5 -3.77 -17.87 1.15
N PHE A 6 -4.77 -17.77 0.28
CA PHE A 6 -4.65 -17.15 -1.02
C PHE A 6 -4.14 -15.70 -0.93
N GLU A 7 -4.73 -14.89 -0.05
CA GLU A 7 -4.32 -13.50 0.16
C GLU A 7 -2.88 -13.38 0.69
N ASN A 8 -2.44 -14.31 1.53
CA ASN A 8 -1.05 -14.35 2.00
C ASN A 8 -0.07 -14.69 0.87
N ILE A 9 -0.45 -15.59 -0.05
CA ILE A 9 0.36 -15.88 -1.24
C ILE A 9 0.49 -14.60 -2.10
N MET A 10 -0.61 -13.89 -2.33
CA MET A 10 -0.59 -12.65 -3.13
C MET A 10 0.30 -11.58 -2.48
N LYS A 11 0.21 -11.38 -1.16
CA LYS A 11 1.08 -10.44 -0.44
C LYS A 11 2.56 -10.83 -0.59
N SER A 12 2.86 -12.11 -0.40
CA SER A 12 4.24 -12.63 -0.52
C SER A 12 4.83 -12.43 -1.91
N ASP A 13 4.05 -12.66 -2.98
CA ASP A 13 4.49 -12.44 -4.34
C ASP A 13 4.85 -10.96 -4.60
N ILE A 14 4.05 -10.03 -4.10
CA ILE A 14 4.32 -8.60 -4.27
C ILE A 14 5.49 -8.14 -3.41
N GLU A 15 5.62 -8.64 -2.17
CA GLU A 15 6.79 -8.39 -1.32
C GLU A 15 8.08 -8.87 -2.00
N GLU A 16 8.06 -10.04 -2.63
CA GLU A 16 9.19 -10.57 -3.40
C GLU A 16 9.55 -9.66 -4.59
N VAL A 17 8.57 -9.25 -5.39
CA VAL A 17 8.80 -8.35 -6.54
C VAL A 17 9.46 -7.04 -6.09
N PHE A 18 8.91 -6.35 -5.09
CA PHE A 18 9.50 -5.11 -4.61
C PHE A 18 10.87 -5.31 -3.95
N THR A 19 11.07 -6.42 -3.23
CA THR A 19 12.38 -6.75 -2.65
C THR A 19 13.43 -6.94 -3.75
N ASN A 20 13.08 -7.61 -4.84
CA ASN A 20 13.97 -7.79 -5.98
C ASN A 20 14.31 -6.45 -6.68
N ILE A 21 13.30 -5.58 -6.86
CA ILE A 21 13.51 -4.21 -7.38
C ILE A 21 14.52 -3.46 -6.50
N LEU A 22 14.34 -3.49 -5.17
CA LEU A 22 15.28 -2.84 -4.25
C LEU A 22 16.69 -3.43 -4.35
N ALA A 23 16.80 -4.76 -4.48
CA ALA A 23 18.08 -5.47 -4.56
C ALA A 23 18.85 -5.15 -5.85
N GLU A 24 18.17 -4.98 -7.00
CA GLU A 24 18.80 -4.54 -8.26
C GLU A 24 19.51 -3.19 -8.13
N HIS A 25 19.03 -2.34 -7.23
CA HIS A 25 19.62 -1.03 -6.92
C HIS A 25 20.49 -1.03 -5.65
N ASN A 26 20.85 -2.21 -5.10
CA ASN A 26 21.57 -2.34 -3.84
C ASN A 26 20.90 -1.56 -2.68
N TYR A 27 19.56 -1.50 -2.68
CA TYR A 27 18.74 -0.77 -1.70
C TYR A 27 19.04 0.74 -1.62
N LEU A 28 19.64 1.31 -2.67
CA LEU A 28 20.04 2.71 -2.75
C LEU A 28 19.52 3.35 -4.01
N PHE A 29 18.69 4.38 -3.84
CA PHE A 29 18.17 5.13 -4.98
C PHE A 29 18.79 6.53 -5.06
N PRO A 30 19.06 7.04 -6.28
CA PRO A 30 19.61 8.38 -6.48
C PRO A 30 18.56 9.49 -6.31
N ILE A 31 17.65 9.29 -5.36
CA ILE A 31 16.59 10.22 -5.01
C ILE A 31 16.99 10.90 -3.71
N SER A 32 16.86 12.23 -3.64
CA SER A 32 17.20 12.99 -2.45
C SER A 32 16.28 12.63 -1.27
N ALA A 33 16.85 12.20 -0.15
CA ALA A 33 16.11 11.81 1.05
C ALA A 33 15.66 13.01 1.90
N ARG A 34 15.19 14.11 1.30
CA ARG A 34 14.64 15.28 2.00
C ARG A 34 13.29 14.95 2.66
N SER A 35 12.88 15.79 3.61
CA SER A 35 11.69 15.60 4.42
C SER A 35 10.38 15.80 3.64
N ARG A 36 10.01 15.07 2.70
CA ARG A 36 8.71 14.99 1.98
C ARG A 36 8.82 14.20 0.67
N ASN A 37 9.88 13.44 0.48
CA ASN A 37 10.12 12.74 -0.78
C ASN A 37 9.42 11.36 -0.88
N GLY A 38 8.49 11.05 0.03
CA GLY A 38 7.68 9.82 -0.09
C GLY A 38 6.99 9.72 -1.46
N ALA A 39 6.50 10.83 -1.99
CA ALA A 39 5.85 10.85 -3.31
C ALA A 39 6.83 10.56 -4.46
N GLU A 40 8.02 11.18 -4.46
CA GLU A 40 9.04 10.93 -5.51
C GLU A 40 9.56 9.48 -5.47
N ILE A 41 9.68 8.90 -4.25
CA ILE A 41 10.05 7.50 -4.06
C ILE A 41 8.93 6.59 -4.56
N SER A 42 7.66 6.91 -4.25
CA SER A 42 6.51 6.15 -4.72
C SER A 42 6.41 6.18 -6.25
N ASP A 43 6.55 7.35 -6.88
CA ASP A 43 6.52 7.49 -8.35
C ASP A 43 7.64 6.67 -9.01
N TYR A 44 8.85 6.67 -8.42
CA TYR A 44 9.96 5.89 -8.95
C TYR A 44 9.72 4.37 -8.80
N LEU A 45 9.22 3.93 -7.65
CA LEU A 45 8.91 2.52 -7.40
C LEU A 45 7.74 2.01 -8.25
N GLU A 46 6.76 2.86 -8.54
CA GLU A 46 5.66 2.58 -9.47
C GLU A 46 6.19 2.27 -10.87
N ASP A 47 7.03 3.17 -11.42
CA ASP A 47 7.64 2.98 -12.73
C ASP A 47 8.54 1.73 -12.74
N SER A 48 9.32 1.51 -11.67
CA SER A 48 10.19 0.34 -11.50
C SER A 48 9.41 -0.98 -11.42
N PHE A 49 8.25 -1.00 -10.77
CA PHE A 49 7.40 -2.19 -10.69
C PHE A 49 6.92 -2.63 -12.08
N VAL A 50 6.48 -1.67 -12.90
CA VAL A 50 6.01 -1.96 -14.26
C VAL A 50 7.17 -2.43 -15.14
N GLU A 51 8.34 -1.76 -15.06
CA GLU A 51 9.52 -2.12 -15.82
C GLU A 51 10.05 -3.50 -15.43
N TYR A 52 10.15 -3.76 -14.12
CA TYR A 52 10.63 -5.04 -13.59
C TYR A 52 9.77 -6.21 -14.08
N LEU A 53 8.46 -6.14 -13.97
CA LEU A 53 7.56 -7.21 -14.40
C LEU A 53 7.49 -7.38 -15.92
N ASN A 54 7.73 -6.34 -16.70
CA ASN A 54 7.87 -6.46 -18.16
C ASN A 54 9.16 -7.21 -18.55
N ASN A 55 10.23 -7.06 -17.78
CA ASN A 55 11.51 -7.71 -18.02
C ASN A 55 11.60 -9.11 -17.34
N HIS A 56 10.88 -9.30 -16.25
CA HIS A 56 10.85 -10.53 -15.44
C HIS A 56 9.40 -11.00 -15.26
N PRO A 57 8.80 -11.66 -16.26
CA PRO A 57 7.41 -12.09 -16.19
C PRO A 57 7.15 -13.01 -14.99
N HIS A 58 6.15 -12.68 -14.19
CA HIS A 58 5.74 -13.45 -13.03
C HIS A 58 4.59 -14.41 -13.38
N ILE A 59 4.56 -15.61 -12.80
CA ILE A 59 3.57 -16.63 -13.14
C ILE A 59 2.13 -16.23 -12.78
N ARG A 60 1.94 -15.42 -11.74
CA ARG A 60 0.63 -15.01 -11.23
C ARG A 60 0.31 -13.53 -11.48
N ILE A 61 1.32 -12.69 -11.71
CA ILE A 61 1.16 -11.24 -11.90
C ILE A 61 1.33 -10.89 -13.38
N TYR A 62 0.35 -10.20 -13.97
CA TYR A 62 0.40 -9.79 -15.36
C TYR A 62 -0.30 -8.45 -15.60
N ASN A 63 -0.11 -7.86 -16.78
CA ASN A 63 -0.62 -6.52 -17.12
C ASN A 63 -0.31 -5.43 -16.10
N PRO A 64 0.93 -5.30 -15.59
CA PRO A 64 1.25 -4.23 -14.65
C PRO A 64 1.10 -2.86 -15.33
N LYS A 65 0.52 -1.90 -14.60
CA LYS A 65 0.31 -0.52 -15.06
C LYS A 65 0.50 0.45 -13.91
N GLY A 66 1.15 1.58 -14.18
CA GLY A 66 1.16 2.72 -13.28
C GLY A 66 -0.15 3.51 -13.33
N ALA A 67 -0.36 4.36 -12.34
CA ALA A 67 -1.50 5.28 -12.36
C ALA A 67 -1.35 6.31 -13.50
N PRO A 68 -2.47 6.78 -14.08
CA PRO A 68 -2.41 7.84 -15.06
C PRO A 68 -1.75 9.11 -14.49
N LYS A 69 -0.65 9.57 -15.09
CA LYS A 69 0.11 10.74 -14.62
C LYS A 69 -0.80 11.97 -14.48
N GLY A 70 -0.68 12.66 -13.36
CA GLY A 70 -1.50 13.83 -13.02
C GLY A 70 -2.89 13.52 -12.47
N ALA A 71 -3.24 12.26 -12.27
CA ALA A 71 -4.52 11.85 -11.71
C ALA A 71 -4.45 11.79 -10.17
N THR A 72 -4.45 12.93 -9.50
CA THR A 72 -4.52 13.04 -8.03
C THR A 72 -5.79 12.44 -7.42
N LYS A 73 -6.68 11.90 -8.25
CA LYS A 73 -7.98 11.35 -7.85
C LYS A 73 -8.02 9.83 -7.78
N ASN A 74 -6.99 9.13 -8.26
CA ASN A 74 -6.95 7.68 -8.17
C ASN A 74 -6.57 7.24 -6.74
N PRO A 75 -7.19 6.19 -6.21
CA PRO A 75 -6.83 5.65 -4.90
C PRO A 75 -5.63 4.68 -4.96
N TYR A 76 -4.91 4.60 -6.07
CA TYR A 76 -3.80 3.68 -6.29
C TYR A 76 -2.66 4.36 -7.05
N ASP A 77 -1.44 3.89 -6.83
CA ASP A 77 -0.22 4.28 -7.55
C ASP A 77 0.02 3.35 -8.74
N PHE A 78 -0.31 2.08 -8.61
CA PHE A 78 -0.18 1.07 -9.66
C PHE A 78 -1.31 0.04 -9.61
N CYS A 79 -1.48 -0.72 -10.68
CA CYS A 79 -2.39 -1.86 -10.68
C CYS A 79 -1.84 -3.00 -11.55
N PHE A 80 -2.33 -4.19 -11.32
CA PHE A 80 -1.97 -5.40 -12.04
C PHE A 80 -3.11 -6.42 -11.97
N ASN A 81 -3.14 -7.35 -12.92
CA ASN A 81 -3.98 -8.53 -12.77
C ASN A 81 -3.22 -9.62 -12.00
N TYR A 82 -3.93 -10.29 -11.11
CA TYR A 82 -3.39 -11.43 -10.36
C TYR A 82 -4.21 -12.68 -10.63
N LYS A 83 -3.54 -13.75 -11.07
CA LYS A 83 -4.17 -15.02 -11.40
C LYS A 83 -3.62 -16.12 -10.51
N CYS A 84 -4.50 -16.91 -9.91
CA CYS A 84 -4.12 -18.12 -9.17
C CYS A 84 -5.06 -19.25 -9.54
N GLU A 85 -4.56 -20.20 -10.33
CA GLU A 85 -5.38 -21.33 -10.86
C GLU A 85 -5.89 -22.24 -9.75
N GLU A 86 -5.10 -22.47 -8.70
CA GLU A 86 -5.48 -23.29 -7.53
C GLU A 86 -6.74 -22.77 -6.84
N TYR A 87 -6.94 -21.47 -6.87
CA TYR A 87 -8.07 -20.78 -6.24
C TYR A 87 -9.15 -20.33 -7.25
N ASN A 88 -8.96 -20.68 -8.55
CA ASN A 88 -9.82 -20.20 -9.65
C ASN A 88 -10.06 -18.68 -9.58
N TYR A 89 -8.98 -17.95 -9.36
CA TYR A 89 -8.99 -16.51 -9.18
C TYR A 89 -8.25 -15.81 -10.31
N ASP A 90 -8.86 -14.75 -10.84
CA ASP A 90 -8.27 -13.83 -11.82
C ASP A 90 -8.98 -12.48 -11.69
N ASP A 91 -8.31 -11.50 -11.11
CA ASP A 91 -8.91 -10.18 -10.86
C ASP A 91 -7.86 -9.06 -10.89
N LEU A 92 -8.33 -7.83 -10.94
CA LEU A 92 -7.55 -6.60 -10.88
C LEU A 92 -7.25 -6.23 -9.44
N ILE A 93 -5.97 -6.08 -9.14
CA ILE A 93 -5.47 -5.62 -7.84
C ILE A 93 -4.94 -4.20 -7.99
N TRP A 94 -5.26 -3.35 -7.03
CA TRP A 94 -4.74 -2.00 -6.94
C TRP A 94 -3.73 -1.89 -5.82
N GLY A 95 -2.63 -1.18 -6.10
CA GLY A 95 -1.55 -0.97 -5.15
C GLY A 95 -1.29 0.51 -4.90
N ASP A 96 -0.91 0.82 -3.67
CA ASP A 96 -0.51 2.15 -3.23
C ASP A 96 0.77 2.02 -2.39
N ILE A 97 1.81 2.78 -2.74
CA ILE A 97 3.14 2.69 -2.14
C ILE A 97 3.25 3.71 -1.01
N LYS A 98 3.66 3.27 0.16
CA LYS A 98 3.87 4.09 1.35
C LYS A 98 5.32 4.00 1.82
N ALA A 99 6.17 4.87 1.30
CA ALA A 99 7.56 4.99 1.74
C ALA A 99 7.67 5.99 2.89
N THR A 100 8.10 5.52 4.06
CA THR A 100 8.24 6.32 5.28
C THR A 100 9.70 6.49 5.64
N LYS A 101 10.11 7.74 5.94
CA LYS A 101 11.44 7.99 6.46
C LYS A 101 11.52 7.48 7.90
N PHE A 102 12.53 6.69 8.24
CA PHE A 102 12.69 6.07 9.56
C PHE A 102 12.64 7.07 10.71
N SER A 103 13.22 8.26 10.54
CA SER A 103 13.13 9.33 11.55
C SER A 103 11.71 9.84 11.82
N TYR A 104 10.73 9.43 10.99
CA TYR A 104 9.30 9.72 11.12
C TYR A 104 8.45 8.45 11.22
N ALA A 105 9.04 7.33 11.64
CA ALA A 105 8.37 6.02 11.73
C ALA A 105 7.14 6.03 12.65
N ASP A 106 7.08 6.96 13.62
CA ASP A 106 5.90 7.17 14.46
C ASP A 106 4.75 7.90 13.76
N SER A 107 4.95 8.37 12.53
CA SER A 107 3.88 9.00 11.75
C SER A 107 3.04 7.94 11.07
N ASN A 108 1.73 7.95 11.36
CA ASN A 108 0.78 7.07 10.68
C ASN A 108 0.60 7.53 9.23
N PRO A 109 0.88 6.70 8.21
CA PRO A 109 0.65 7.07 6.83
C PRO A 109 -0.85 7.25 6.52
N ASP A 110 -1.15 8.20 5.65
CA ASP A 110 -2.50 8.40 5.11
C ASP A 110 -2.76 7.38 4.00
N LEU A 111 -3.86 6.62 4.13
CA LEU A 111 -4.24 5.54 3.20
C LEU A 111 -5.28 5.96 2.15
N GLY A 112 -5.77 7.20 2.20
CA GLY A 112 -6.75 7.72 1.28
C GLY A 112 -8.01 8.26 1.95
N THR A 113 -8.84 8.97 1.17
CA THR A 113 -10.07 9.55 1.68
C THR A 113 -11.22 8.54 1.64
N PRO A 114 -12.20 8.63 2.57
CA PRO A 114 -13.39 7.78 2.56
C PRO A 114 -14.11 7.77 1.22
N GLU A 115 -14.23 8.93 0.56
CA GLU A 115 -14.92 9.04 -0.73
C GLU A 115 -14.22 8.25 -1.84
N LYS A 116 -12.89 8.23 -1.86
CA LYS A 116 -12.12 7.43 -2.82
C LYS A 116 -12.32 5.94 -2.59
N ILE A 117 -12.33 5.52 -1.32
CA ILE A 117 -12.54 4.12 -0.93
C ILE A 117 -13.97 3.68 -1.26
N ILE A 118 -14.98 4.51 -0.95
CA ILE A 118 -16.38 4.24 -1.31
C ILE A 118 -16.50 4.06 -2.83
N LYS A 119 -15.95 5.00 -3.59
CA LYS A 119 -15.98 4.94 -5.05
C LYS A 119 -15.34 3.65 -5.57
N PHE A 120 -14.16 3.30 -5.06
CA PHE A 120 -13.44 2.08 -5.39
C PHE A 120 -14.30 0.83 -5.19
N ILE A 121 -14.99 0.73 -4.04
CA ILE A 121 -15.87 -0.40 -3.72
C ILE A 121 -17.13 -0.39 -4.61
N MET A 122 -17.72 0.78 -4.86
CA MET A 122 -18.90 0.92 -5.72
C MET A 122 -18.60 0.59 -7.19
N ASP A 123 -17.39 0.85 -7.65
CA ASP A 123 -16.92 0.48 -9.00
C ASP A 123 -16.67 -1.05 -9.13
N GLY A 124 -16.92 -1.82 -8.08
CA GLY A 124 -16.83 -3.28 -8.06
C GLY A 124 -15.45 -3.83 -7.70
N HIS A 125 -14.52 -2.96 -7.30
CA HIS A 125 -13.20 -3.37 -6.86
C HIS A 125 -13.17 -3.61 -5.35
N PHE A 126 -12.28 -4.49 -4.92
CA PHE A 126 -12.16 -4.78 -3.49
C PHE A 126 -10.72 -4.83 -3.00
N TYR A 127 -9.80 -5.39 -3.78
CA TYR A 127 -8.42 -5.53 -3.34
C TYR A 127 -7.62 -4.26 -3.64
N LEU A 128 -7.43 -3.46 -2.59
CA LEU A 128 -6.46 -2.38 -2.52
C LEU A 128 -5.36 -2.80 -1.55
N MET A 129 -4.14 -2.94 -2.06
CA MET A 129 -2.96 -3.35 -1.33
C MET A 129 -2.06 -2.15 -1.06
N PHE A 130 -1.61 -2.01 0.16
CA PHE A 130 -0.56 -1.06 0.53
C PHE A 130 0.78 -1.78 0.58
N VAL A 131 1.79 -1.16 -0.01
CA VAL A 131 3.18 -1.61 0.01
C VAL A 131 3.95 -0.64 0.90
N PHE A 132 4.33 -1.08 2.08
CA PHE A 132 5.06 -0.29 3.06
C PHE A 132 6.56 -0.53 2.94
N LEU A 133 7.33 0.56 2.96
CA LEU A 133 8.78 0.57 2.92
C LEU A 133 9.32 1.62 3.91
N GLU A 134 10.47 1.35 4.49
CA GLU A 134 11.21 2.33 5.27
C GLU A 134 12.51 2.72 4.59
N TYR A 135 12.87 4.00 4.72
CA TYR A 135 14.12 4.51 4.18
C TYR A 135 14.78 5.51 5.12
N ASP A 136 16.05 5.76 4.88
CA ASP A 136 16.85 6.79 5.55
C ASP A 136 17.67 7.58 4.53
N ALA A 137 18.31 8.65 4.99
CA ALA A 137 19.24 9.41 4.20
C ALA A 137 20.66 8.90 4.37
N THR A 138 21.41 8.76 3.28
CA THR A 138 22.88 8.61 3.33
C THR A 138 23.56 9.95 3.64
N GLU A 139 24.88 9.94 3.89
CA GLU A 139 25.69 11.16 4.04
C GLU A 139 25.58 12.07 2.81
N ASP A 140 25.48 11.48 1.61
CA ASP A 140 25.28 12.19 0.32
C ASP A 140 23.82 12.55 0.06
N ASN A 141 22.95 12.41 1.06
CA ASN A 141 21.51 12.69 0.99
C ASN A 141 20.73 11.87 -0.08
N GLN A 142 21.20 10.66 -0.39
CA GLN A 142 20.47 9.70 -1.21
C GLN A 142 19.49 8.88 -0.35
N THR A 143 18.49 8.29 -0.98
CA THR A 143 17.53 7.39 -0.31
C THR A 143 18.11 6.00 -0.18
N LYS A 144 18.26 5.53 1.06
CA LYS A 144 18.68 4.15 1.39
C LYS A 144 17.54 3.42 2.09
N PHE A 145 17.04 2.35 1.48
CA PHE A 145 16.01 1.52 2.12
C PHE A 145 16.59 0.72 3.27
N ARG A 146 15.76 0.50 4.28
CA ARG A 146 16.07 -0.22 5.51
C ARG A 146 15.13 -1.39 5.68
N PRO A 147 15.60 -2.48 6.31
CA PRO A 147 14.70 -3.52 6.76
C PRO A 147 13.87 -3.04 7.95
N PHE A 148 12.65 -3.53 8.06
CA PHE A 148 11.86 -3.49 9.28
C PHE A 148 12.50 -4.34 10.39
N ASP A 149 11.96 -4.31 11.59
CA ASP A 149 12.50 -5.05 12.75
C ASP A 149 12.52 -6.58 12.55
N ASP A 150 11.67 -7.11 11.68
CA ASP A 150 11.64 -8.53 11.29
C ASP A 150 12.63 -8.89 10.17
N GLY A 151 13.41 -7.93 9.70
CA GLY A 151 14.42 -8.09 8.65
C GLY A 151 13.91 -7.99 7.22
N ARG A 152 12.60 -7.87 6.98
CA ARG A 152 12.03 -7.66 5.65
C ARG A 152 12.12 -6.18 5.25
N TYR A 153 12.31 -5.92 3.96
CA TYR A 153 12.36 -4.56 3.41
C TYR A 153 10.99 -4.05 2.94
N VAL A 154 10.05 -4.95 2.77
CA VAL A 154 8.73 -4.67 2.21
C VAL A 154 7.68 -5.40 3.05
N HIS A 155 6.60 -4.71 3.38
CA HIS A 155 5.41 -5.28 3.97
C HIS A 155 4.20 -4.93 3.12
N CYS A 156 3.37 -5.91 2.82
CA CYS A 156 2.10 -5.73 2.13
C CYS A 156 0.93 -5.95 3.08
N GLN A 157 -0.04 -5.02 3.06
CA GLN A 157 -1.31 -5.18 3.77
C GLN A 157 -2.46 -4.81 2.86
N PHE A 158 -3.56 -5.56 2.92
CA PHE A 158 -4.80 -5.12 2.27
C PHE A 158 -5.51 -4.07 3.12
N LEU A 159 -6.15 -3.11 2.46
CA LEU A 159 -6.98 -2.11 3.14
C LEU A 159 -7.99 -2.75 4.11
N LYS A 160 -8.59 -3.88 3.74
CA LYS A 160 -9.55 -4.60 4.58
C LYS A 160 -8.97 -5.12 5.89
N ASP A 161 -7.65 -5.38 5.93
CA ASP A 161 -6.96 -6.01 7.06
C ASP A 161 -6.24 -5.00 7.96
N ILE A 162 -6.39 -3.69 7.72
CA ILE A 162 -5.84 -2.67 8.62
C ILE A 162 -6.34 -2.90 10.05
N ASN A 163 -5.44 -2.72 11.02
CA ASN A 163 -5.72 -3.09 12.41
C ASN A 163 -6.78 -2.21 13.10
N HIS A 164 -7.16 -2.56 14.33
CA HIS A 164 -8.18 -1.86 15.12
C HIS A 164 -7.78 -0.43 15.52
N THR A 165 -6.50 -0.07 15.40
CA THR A 165 -6.02 1.29 15.67
C THR A 165 -6.26 2.25 14.51
N VAL A 166 -6.76 1.75 13.38
CA VAL A 166 -7.12 2.57 12.23
C VAL A 166 -8.08 3.69 12.64
N ARG A 167 -7.84 4.86 12.12
CA ARG A 167 -8.69 6.04 12.36
C ARG A 167 -8.81 6.87 11.09
N ILE A 168 -9.90 7.63 10.99
CA ILE A 168 -10.01 8.73 10.05
C ILE A 168 -9.62 10.00 10.80
N ASN A 169 -8.59 10.70 10.32
CA ASN A 169 -8.10 11.93 10.92
C ASN A 169 -9.09 13.11 10.70
N PRO A 170 -8.86 14.31 11.27
CA PRO A 170 -9.73 15.48 11.06
C PRO A 170 -9.81 15.97 9.62
N LYS A 171 -8.81 15.69 8.80
CA LYS A 171 -8.94 15.73 7.34
C LYS A 171 -9.39 14.33 6.95
N PRO A 172 -10.57 14.10 6.36
CA PRO A 172 -11.12 12.74 6.24
C PRO A 172 -10.20 11.86 5.38
N GLN A 173 -9.24 11.24 6.05
CA GLN A 173 -8.27 10.28 5.49
C GLN A 173 -8.12 9.13 6.48
N PHE A 174 -8.07 7.92 5.96
CA PHE A 174 -7.68 6.77 6.76
C PHE A 174 -6.21 6.88 7.13
N GLN A 175 -5.90 6.52 8.36
CA GLN A 175 -4.53 6.36 8.87
C GLN A 175 -4.40 5.00 9.54
N VAL A 176 -3.24 4.39 9.40
CA VAL A 176 -2.91 3.11 10.04
C VAL A 176 -1.58 3.22 10.77
N ASN A 177 -1.43 2.52 11.88
CA ASN A 177 -0.13 2.29 12.49
C ASN A 177 0.47 1.01 11.88
N ILE A 178 1.50 1.16 11.05
CA ILE A 178 2.14 0.04 10.35
C ILE A 178 2.92 -0.90 11.27
N ASN A 179 3.21 -0.46 12.50
CA ASN A 179 3.88 -1.29 13.52
C ASN A 179 2.91 -2.23 14.24
N GLU A 180 1.60 -2.02 14.07
CA GLU A 180 0.59 -2.91 14.61
C GLU A 180 0.31 -4.06 13.63
N PRO A 181 0.13 -5.30 14.11
CA PRO A 181 -0.17 -6.43 13.25
C PRO A 181 -1.50 -6.22 12.52
N GLU A 182 -1.58 -6.68 11.27
CA GLU A 182 -2.83 -6.71 10.53
C GLU A 182 -3.87 -7.61 11.21
N GLU A 183 -5.15 -7.26 11.04
CA GLU A 183 -6.29 -8.05 11.53
C GLU A 183 -7.11 -8.50 10.34
N TYR A 184 -7.08 -9.80 10.05
CA TYR A 184 -7.83 -10.36 8.93
C TYR A 184 -9.33 -10.07 9.07
N ARG A 185 -9.93 -9.58 7.97
CA ARG A 185 -11.37 -9.34 7.86
C ARG A 185 -11.93 -9.87 6.55
N THR A 186 -13.17 -10.30 6.61
CA THR A 186 -13.99 -10.50 5.42
C THR A 186 -14.37 -9.14 4.82
N ARG A 187 -14.96 -9.16 3.63
CA ARG A 187 -15.48 -7.94 2.99
C ARG A 187 -16.54 -7.25 3.87
N GLU A 188 -17.42 -8.02 4.45
CA GLU A 188 -18.52 -7.55 5.30
C GLU A 188 -17.97 -6.90 6.57
N GLU A 189 -17.06 -7.57 7.28
CA GLU A 189 -16.40 -7.04 8.47
C GLU A 189 -15.63 -5.75 8.19
N PHE A 190 -14.97 -5.65 7.03
CA PHE A 190 -14.31 -4.41 6.63
C PHE A 190 -15.32 -3.28 6.39
N LEU A 191 -16.44 -3.53 5.72
CA LEU A 191 -17.47 -2.52 5.50
C LEU A 191 -18.10 -2.02 6.80
N GLU A 192 -18.29 -2.91 7.77
CA GLU A 192 -18.75 -2.53 9.12
C GLU A 192 -17.72 -1.64 9.82
N LEU A 193 -16.44 -2.03 9.84
CA LEU A 193 -15.35 -1.21 10.38
C LEU A 193 -15.30 0.16 9.70
N PHE A 194 -15.36 0.18 8.37
CA PHE A 194 -15.33 1.41 7.59
C PHE A 194 -16.48 2.35 7.98
N TYR A 195 -17.69 1.84 8.06
CA TYR A 195 -18.87 2.62 8.44
C TYR A 195 -18.70 3.24 9.84
N VAL A 196 -18.30 2.44 10.83
CA VAL A 196 -18.07 2.92 12.20
C VAL A 196 -17.02 4.01 12.24
N LYS A 197 -15.87 3.82 11.60
CA LYS A 197 -14.79 4.81 11.61
C LYS A 197 -15.15 6.08 10.87
N TYR A 198 -15.93 5.98 9.80
CA TYR A 198 -16.41 7.15 9.08
C TYR A 198 -17.42 7.95 9.92
N GLN A 199 -18.34 7.29 10.60
CA GLN A 199 -19.28 7.92 11.52
C GLN A 199 -18.55 8.63 12.66
N GLU A 200 -17.61 7.96 13.34
CA GLU A 200 -16.77 8.58 14.39
C GLU A 200 -16.04 9.84 13.89
N SER A 201 -15.63 9.86 12.63
CA SER A 201 -14.96 11.02 12.03
C SER A 201 -15.93 12.20 11.84
N ILE A 202 -17.16 11.93 11.41
CA ILE A 202 -18.22 12.94 11.26
C ILE A 202 -18.58 13.53 12.62
N ASP A 203 -18.76 12.68 13.63
CA ASP A 203 -19.11 13.11 14.99
C ASP A 203 -18.05 14.04 15.57
N ARG A 204 -16.75 13.72 15.40
CA ARG A 204 -15.63 14.61 15.80
C ARG A 204 -15.61 15.95 15.07
N ILE A 205 -16.14 16.04 13.86
CA ILE A 205 -16.27 17.31 13.14
C ILE A 205 -17.41 18.13 13.73
N ILE A 206 -18.54 17.49 14.00
CA ILE A 206 -19.75 18.13 14.57
C ILE A 206 -19.46 18.68 15.97
N GLU A 207 -18.75 17.91 16.82
CA GLU A 207 -18.36 18.35 18.18
C GLU A 207 -17.48 19.62 18.21
N LYS A 208 -16.87 19.99 17.08
CA LYS A 208 -16.01 21.19 16.96
C LYS A 208 -16.75 22.42 16.43
N LEU A 209 -17.96 22.27 15.99
CA LEU A 209 -18.84 23.35 15.50
C LEU A 209 -19.66 23.95 16.62
#